data_b5e79bbaae3ee8f5b5ad405dbe2e3504
#
_entry.id   b5e79bbaae3ee8f5b5ad405dbe2e3504
#
_cell.length_a   1.000
_cell.length_b   1.000
_cell.length_c   1.000
_cell.angle_alpha   90.00
_cell.angle_beta   90.00
_cell.angle_gamma   90.00
#
_symmetry.space_group_name_H-M   'P 1'
#
loop_
_entity.id
_entity.type
_entity.pdbx_description
1 polymer ?
#
loop_
_entity_poly.entity_id
_entity_poly.type
_entity_poly.pdbx_seq_one_letter_code
_entity_poly.pdbx_strand_id
1 'polypeptide(L)'
;MAITPDYAEFAKNYSAGKPQFLLTRLVADLETPVSAMLKLSRNVRYSFLLESVEGGAVRGRYSIIGMNPDLIWKVENGKASINRKALSDDKNGFVPESKQPLASLRALLDESRMVLGEDAPPMAAGVFGYLGYDMVRLMEDLPPPNPDMLHLPDGMMIRPTVMAIFDSVKDEVAVTAPIYPEPGVAARAAYARASERISEVVDTLDRPIDLALREADALPLAPTQSNTPPETYKSMVLKAKDYIAAGDIFQVVLSQRFESEFTLPPFALYRALRRVNPSPFLYYLDFDSFAVVGSSPEILVRVRDGKVSIRPIAGTRRRGATPTEDKALADELLADPKERAEHLMLLDLGRNDVGRVAEIGSIKVTDKFILEYYSQVMHIVSNVEGKLDKKHDIVDALVAGFPAGTVSGAPKVRAMEIIDELEVHKRGIYGGCVGYFGANGEMDTCIVLRTAIVKDGKMYVQAGAGVVADSVPESEHQECINKAKALFRAAEEAVRFAGRAGRGQ
;
A
#
# COMPACT_ATOMS: atom_id res chain seq x y z
N MET A 1 5.39 22.76 -24.99
CA MET A 1 5.01 22.33 -23.62
C MET A 1 4.90 23.56 -22.74
N ALA A 2 3.73 23.81 -22.13
CA ALA A 2 3.55 24.92 -21.19
C ALA A 2 3.80 24.40 -19.77
N ILE A 3 4.72 25.03 -19.05
CA ILE A 3 5.02 24.71 -17.64
C ILE A 3 4.42 25.82 -16.77
N THR A 4 3.71 25.46 -15.72
CA THR A 4 3.11 26.37 -14.73
C THR A 4 3.64 26.05 -13.33
N PRO A 5 3.83 27.07 -12.46
CA PRO A 5 3.81 28.50 -12.76
C PRO A 5 4.95 28.91 -13.69
N ASP A 6 4.86 30.12 -14.24
CA ASP A 6 5.98 30.70 -14.99
C ASP A 6 7.17 31.05 -14.08
N TYR A 7 8.32 31.37 -14.67
CA TYR A 7 9.53 31.66 -13.88
C TYR A 7 9.37 32.86 -12.94
N ALA A 8 8.63 33.89 -13.31
CA ALA A 8 8.50 35.10 -12.49
C ALA A 8 7.72 34.82 -11.19
N GLU A 9 6.61 34.09 -11.31
CA GLU A 9 5.80 33.66 -10.18
C GLU A 9 6.59 32.65 -9.33
N PHE A 10 7.22 31.67 -9.96
CA PHE A 10 8.07 30.70 -9.29
C PHE A 10 9.17 31.35 -8.46
N ALA A 11 9.94 32.27 -9.05
CA ALA A 11 11.07 32.93 -8.41
C ALA A 11 10.65 33.74 -7.19
N LYS A 12 9.48 34.39 -7.24
CA LYS A 12 8.90 35.13 -6.11
C LYS A 12 8.63 34.21 -4.93
N ASN A 13 7.98 33.07 -5.16
CA ASN A 13 7.65 32.10 -4.12
C ASN A 13 8.92 31.41 -3.57
N TYR A 14 9.84 30.99 -4.44
CA TYR A 14 11.09 30.35 -4.06
C TYR A 14 11.96 31.25 -3.18
N SER A 15 12.09 32.54 -3.55
CA SER A 15 12.84 33.51 -2.76
C SER A 15 12.21 33.82 -1.40
N ALA A 16 10.89 33.60 -1.28
CA ALA A 16 10.16 33.69 -0.01
C ALA A 16 10.25 32.38 0.83
N GLY A 17 11.05 31.40 0.40
CA GLY A 17 11.22 30.12 1.10
C GLY A 17 10.01 29.20 1.00
N LYS A 18 9.11 29.38 0.03
CA LYS A 18 7.88 28.59 -0.10
C LYS A 18 8.12 27.38 -1.02
N PRO A 19 7.88 26.13 -0.52
CA PRO A 19 7.81 24.97 -1.37
C PRO A 19 6.69 25.08 -2.41
N GLN A 20 6.95 24.59 -3.61
CA GLN A 20 6.01 24.64 -4.73
C GLN A 20 6.36 23.54 -5.74
N PHE A 21 5.53 23.32 -6.75
CA PHE A 21 5.83 22.38 -7.83
C PHE A 21 5.67 23.05 -9.19
N LEU A 22 6.38 22.54 -10.17
CA LEU A 22 6.09 22.82 -11.58
C LEU A 22 5.16 21.74 -12.11
N LEU A 23 4.31 22.12 -13.07
CA LEU A 23 3.28 21.26 -13.65
C LEU A 23 3.21 21.48 -15.16
N THR A 24 3.09 20.38 -15.90
CA THR A 24 2.58 20.39 -17.28
C THR A 24 1.49 19.33 -17.43
N ARG A 25 0.58 19.51 -18.39
CA ARG A 25 -0.48 18.56 -18.71
C ARG A 25 -0.37 18.13 -20.16
N LEU A 26 -0.55 16.84 -20.40
CA LEU A 26 -0.52 16.23 -21.71
C LEU A 26 -1.79 15.40 -21.89
N VAL A 27 -2.26 15.30 -23.13
CA VAL A 27 -3.28 14.32 -23.52
C VAL A 27 -2.65 12.92 -23.41
N ALA A 28 -3.36 11.97 -22.81
CA ALA A 28 -2.88 10.63 -22.54
C ALA A 28 -3.87 9.54 -22.98
N ASP A 29 -4.61 9.79 -24.06
CA ASP A 29 -5.59 8.87 -24.67
C ASP A 29 -4.92 7.62 -25.26
N LEU A 30 -3.65 7.69 -25.66
CA LEU A 30 -2.86 6.58 -26.20
C LEU A 30 -1.87 5.95 -25.21
N GLU A 31 -1.73 6.51 -24.01
CA GLU A 31 -0.78 6.05 -23.01
C GLU A 31 -1.52 5.45 -21.80
N THR A 32 -1.02 4.34 -21.28
CA THR A 32 -1.56 3.72 -20.06
C THR A 32 -0.57 3.86 -18.91
N PRO A 33 -1.00 3.84 -17.64
CA PRO A 33 -0.06 3.83 -16.51
C PRO A 33 0.97 2.71 -16.57
N VAL A 34 0.59 1.55 -17.13
CA VAL A 34 1.50 0.40 -17.30
C VAL A 34 2.53 0.66 -18.40
N SER A 35 2.12 1.20 -19.55
CA SER A 35 3.07 1.55 -20.62
C SER A 35 4.02 2.66 -20.19
N ALA A 36 3.48 3.68 -19.51
CA ALA A 36 4.28 4.75 -18.94
C ALA A 36 5.30 4.24 -17.91
N MET A 37 4.87 3.37 -16.97
CA MET A 37 5.81 2.78 -16.00
C MET A 37 6.92 2.00 -16.67
N LEU A 38 6.63 1.21 -17.71
CA LEU A 38 7.66 0.47 -18.49
C LEU A 38 8.67 1.40 -19.17
N LYS A 39 8.24 2.58 -19.60
CA LYS A 39 9.14 3.58 -20.22
C LYS A 39 9.94 4.33 -19.16
N LEU A 40 9.27 4.80 -18.10
CA LEU A 40 9.81 5.73 -17.13
C LEU A 40 10.70 5.07 -16.07
N SER A 41 10.40 3.82 -15.66
CA SER A 41 11.18 3.13 -14.63
C SER A 41 12.44 2.44 -15.14
N ARG A 42 12.73 2.52 -16.44
CA ARG A 42 13.93 1.91 -17.02
C ARG A 42 15.20 2.53 -16.42
N ASN A 43 15.99 1.71 -15.75
CA ASN A 43 17.22 2.14 -15.04
C ASN A 43 16.99 3.16 -13.92
N VAL A 44 15.75 3.32 -13.46
CA VAL A 44 15.41 4.17 -12.32
C VAL A 44 15.31 3.31 -11.07
N ARG A 45 16.03 3.69 -10.02
CA ARG A 45 15.90 3.12 -8.70
C ARG A 45 14.84 3.88 -7.91
N TYR A 46 14.15 3.20 -7.03
CA TYR A 46 13.13 3.82 -6.18
C TYR A 46 12.06 4.53 -6.98
N SER A 47 11.18 3.73 -7.53
CA SER A 47 10.00 4.18 -8.23
C SER A 47 8.76 3.46 -7.75
N PHE A 48 7.59 4.02 -8.02
CA PHE A 48 6.33 3.36 -7.69
C PHE A 48 5.25 3.64 -8.73
N LEU A 49 4.29 2.72 -8.78
CA LEU A 49 2.99 2.91 -9.43
C LEU A 49 1.89 2.59 -8.40
N LEU A 50 1.03 3.55 -8.12
CA LEU A 50 -0.18 3.37 -7.33
C LEU A 50 -1.38 3.57 -8.24
N GLU A 51 -2.32 2.62 -8.25
CA GLU A 51 -3.57 2.72 -9.02
C GLU A 51 -4.75 2.45 -8.08
N SER A 52 -5.85 3.12 -8.31
CA SER A 52 -7.13 2.78 -7.66
C SER A 52 -8.04 2.01 -8.62
N VAL A 53 -8.95 1.20 -8.06
CA VAL A 53 -10.03 0.53 -8.79
C VAL A 53 -11.32 0.74 -8.02
N GLU A 54 -12.35 1.23 -8.67
CA GLU A 54 -13.67 1.43 -8.05
C GLU A 54 -14.62 0.29 -8.41
N GLY A 55 -15.35 -0.24 -7.41
CA GLY A 55 -16.38 -1.26 -7.64
C GLY A 55 -15.89 -2.56 -8.28
N GLY A 56 -14.61 -2.88 -8.17
CA GLY A 56 -14.05 -4.17 -8.65
C GLY A 56 -14.00 -4.39 -10.17
N ALA A 57 -14.60 -3.51 -10.95
CA ALA A 57 -14.68 -3.64 -12.41
C ALA A 57 -14.27 -2.36 -13.15
N VAL A 58 -14.34 -1.20 -12.51
CA VAL A 58 -14.02 0.10 -13.11
C VAL A 58 -12.71 0.59 -12.56
N ARG A 59 -11.77 0.96 -13.43
CA ARG A 59 -10.52 1.61 -13.01
C ARG A 59 -10.85 2.89 -12.27
N GLY A 60 -10.20 3.11 -11.13
CA GLY A 60 -10.31 4.35 -10.42
C GLY A 60 -9.76 5.52 -11.24
N ARG A 61 -10.14 6.72 -10.85
CA ARG A 61 -9.85 7.92 -11.62
C ARG A 61 -8.36 8.19 -11.78
N TYR A 62 -7.56 7.97 -10.70
CA TYR A 62 -6.15 8.36 -10.69
C TYR A 62 -5.22 7.18 -10.63
N SER A 63 -4.13 7.24 -11.42
CA SER A 63 -2.96 6.39 -11.32
C SER A 63 -1.71 7.27 -11.22
N ILE A 64 -0.77 6.92 -10.31
CA ILE A 64 0.34 7.79 -9.94
C ILE A 64 1.63 7.03 -10.08
N ILE A 65 2.55 7.55 -10.87
CA ILE A 65 3.94 7.12 -10.96
C ILE A 65 4.81 8.17 -10.30
N GLY A 66 5.67 7.77 -9.36
CA GLY A 66 6.68 8.64 -8.77
C GLY A 66 8.06 8.03 -8.88
N MET A 67 9.08 8.88 -9.07
CA MET A 67 10.45 8.43 -9.31
C MET A 67 11.50 9.45 -8.91
N ASN A 68 12.77 9.01 -8.95
CA ASN A 68 13.93 9.84 -8.69
C ASN A 68 13.83 10.60 -7.35
N PRO A 69 13.73 9.89 -6.20
CA PRO A 69 13.56 10.56 -4.92
C PRO A 69 14.79 11.39 -4.56
N ASP A 70 14.57 12.59 -4.00
CA ASP A 70 15.62 13.37 -3.37
C ASP A 70 15.92 12.90 -1.94
N LEU A 71 14.96 12.20 -1.34
CA LEU A 71 15.02 11.74 0.02
C LEU A 71 14.40 10.34 0.17
N ILE A 72 15.10 9.48 0.92
CA ILE A 72 14.62 8.17 1.34
C ILE A 72 14.72 8.10 2.86
N TRP A 73 13.60 7.83 3.52
CA TRP A 73 13.51 7.55 4.94
C TRP A 73 13.27 6.05 5.14
N LYS A 74 13.95 5.44 6.11
CA LYS A 74 13.71 4.05 6.49
C LYS A 74 13.84 3.83 7.99
N VAL A 75 13.19 2.77 8.47
CA VAL A 75 13.34 2.23 9.83
C VAL A 75 13.84 0.81 9.75
N GLU A 76 14.88 0.52 10.50
CA GLU A 76 15.46 -0.82 10.66
C GLU A 76 15.77 -1.05 12.14
N ASN A 77 15.28 -2.15 12.69
CA ASN A 77 15.50 -2.51 14.10
C ASN A 77 15.13 -1.36 15.07
N GLY A 78 13.99 -0.71 14.85
CA GLY A 78 13.49 0.38 15.67
C GLY A 78 14.28 1.70 15.58
N LYS A 79 15.15 1.86 14.58
CA LYS A 79 15.94 3.09 14.37
C LYS A 79 15.67 3.68 13.00
N ALA A 80 15.44 4.99 12.95
CA ALA A 80 15.25 5.71 11.70
C ALA A 80 16.59 6.16 11.11
N SER A 81 16.66 6.17 9.79
CA SER A 81 17.75 6.79 9.02
C SER A 81 17.21 7.45 7.76
N ILE A 82 17.87 8.50 7.30
CA ILE A 82 17.50 9.27 6.11
C ILE A 82 18.66 9.35 5.15
N ASN A 83 18.42 9.06 3.88
CA ASN A 83 19.33 9.41 2.78
C ASN A 83 18.79 10.66 2.06
N ARG A 84 19.48 11.80 2.21
CA ARG A 84 19.17 13.09 1.56
C ARG A 84 19.96 13.31 0.26
N LYS A 85 20.68 12.29 -0.18
CA LYS A 85 21.45 12.26 -1.42
C LYS A 85 21.00 11.14 -2.35
N ALA A 86 19.72 10.77 -2.29
CA ALA A 86 19.18 9.64 -3.01
C ALA A 86 19.26 9.79 -4.54
N LEU A 87 19.33 11.03 -5.06
CA LEU A 87 19.58 11.32 -6.47
C LEU A 87 21.05 11.05 -6.90
N SER A 88 21.97 10.93 -5.96
CA SER A 88 23.35 10.53 -6.26
C SER A 88 23.46 9.01 -6.25
N ASP A 89 24.51 8.47 -6.91
CA ASP A 89 24.78 7.04 -6.91
C ASP A 89 25.27 6.49 -5.54
N ASP A 90 25.28 7.33 -4.50
CA ASP A 90 25.68 6.92 -3.16
C ASP A 90 24.60 6.08 -2.48
N LYS A 91 24.70 4.76 -2.66
CA LYS A 91 23.82 3.78 -2.02
C LYS A 91 23.90 3.79 -0.48
N ASN A 92 24.99 4.29 0.09
CA ASN A 92 25.26 4.28 1.52
C ASN A 92 25.01 5.63 2.20
N GLY A 93 24.39 6.58 1.52
CA GLY A 93 24.11 7.92 2.02
C GLY A 93 23.09 8.01 3.19
N PHE A 94 22.75 6.88 3.81
CA PHE A 94 21.85 6.88 4.97
C PHE A 94 22.56 7.38 6.23
N VAL A 95 22.02 8.43 6.83
CA VAL A 95 22.46 9.01 8.10
C VAL A 95 21.43 8.65 9.17
N PRO A 96 21.86 8.08 10.31
CA PRO A 96 20.98 7.82 11.43
C PRO A 96 20.31 9.10 11.95
N GLU A 97 19.02 9.01 12.22
CA GLU A 97 18.24 10.09 12.84
C GLU A 97 18.39 10.06 14.35
N SER A 98 18.51 11.23 14.95
CA SER A 98 18.56 11.36 16.43
C SER A 98 17.20 11.23 17.09
N LYS A 99 16.11 11.45 16.32
CA LYS A 99 14.74 11.35 16.77
C LYS A 99 14.26 9.91 16.73
N GLN A 100 13.32 9.56 17.62
CA GLN A 100 12.59 8.30 17.53
C GLN A 100 11.87 8.20 16.18
N PRO A 101 11.68 6.99 15.61
CA PRO A 101 11.22 6.84 14.23
C PRO A 101 9.92 7.57 13.88
N LEU A 102 8.88 7.53 14.73
CA LEU A 102 7.63 8.27 14.48
C LEU A 102 7.82 9.78 14.55
N ALA A 103 8.71 10.26 15.43
CA ALA A 103 9.05 11.69 15.51
C ALA A 103 9.91 12.13 14.30
N SER A 104 10.78 11.24 13.79
CA SER A 104 11.53 11.46 12.56
C SER A 104 10.60 11.51 11.34
N LEU A 105 9.61 10.61 11.27
CA LEU A 105 8.59 10.64 10.21
C LEU A 105 7.80 11.97 10.24
N ARG A 106 7.35 12.42 11.42
CA ARG A 106 6.67 13.73 11.55
C ARG A 106 7.53 14.87 11.02
N ALA A 107 8.81 14.89 11.39
CA ALA A 107 9.73 15.92 10.91
C ALA A 107 9.90 15.88 9.38
N LEU A 108 9.96 14.69 8.79
CA LEU A 108 9.98 14.51 7.34
C LEU A 108 8.70 15.04 6.68
N LEU A 109 7.54 14.75 7.26
CA LEU A 109 6.25 15.22 6.73
C LEU A 109 6.15 16.75 6.84
N ASP A 110 6.60 17.35 7.93
CA ASP A 110 6.61 18.80 8.11
C ASP A 110 7.53 19.50 7.09
N GLU A 111 8.74 18.98 6.88
CA GLU A 111 9.65 19.54 5.85
C GLU A 111 9.15 19.32 4.42
N SER A 112 8.24 18.39 4.22
CA SER A 112 7.64 18.06 2.92
C SER A 112 6.29 18.77 2.69
N ARG A 113 5.86 19.63 3.61
CA ARG A 113 4.62 20.41 3.51
C ARG A 113 4.68 21.36 2.32
N MET A 114 3.56 21.44 1.60
CA MET A 114 3.39 22.33 0.45
C MET A 114 1.92 22.71 0.32
N VAL A 115 1.66 23.96 0.00
CA VAL A 115 0.30 24.41 -0.35
C VAL A 115 0.03 24.00 -1.80
N LEU A 116 -0.95 23.13 -1.98
CA LEU A 116 -1.42 22.77 -3.32
C LEU A 116 -2.51 23.75 -3.75
N GLY A 117 -2.38 24.33 -4.94
CA GLY A 117 -3.42 25.18 -5.54
C GLY A 117 -4.64 24.38 -5.98
N GLU A 118 -5.76 25.04 -6.26
CA GLU A 118 -7.03 24.40 -6.69
C GLU A 118 -6.87 23.57 -7.98
N ASP A 119 -5.98 23.99 -8.88
CA ASP A 119 -5.69 23.30 -10.13
C ASP A 119 -4.67 22.14 -9.97
N ALA A 120 -4.14 21.91 -8.78
CA ALA A 120 -3.19 20.84 -8.54
C ALA A 120 -3.86 19.47 -8.71
N PRO A 121 -3.22 18.52 -9.39
CA PRO A 121 -3.72 17.15 -9.33
C PRO A 121 -3.62 16.63 -7.90
N PRO A 122 -4.52 15.74 -7.47
CA PRO A 122 -4.40 15.12 -6.16
C PRO A 122 -3.04 14.43 -6.06
N MET A 123 -2.43 14.46 -4.87
CA MET A 123 -1.13 13.83 -4.61
C MET A 123 0.02 14.37 -5.47
N ALA A 124 -0.05 15.66 -5.88
CA ALA A 124 0.97 16.32 -6.69
C ALA A 124 2.36 16.38 -6.03
N ALA A 125 2.42 16.23 -4.71
CA ALA A 125 3.62 16.17 -3.90
C ALA A 125 3.32 15.41 -2.60
N GLY A 126 4.33 14.77 -2.01
CA GLY A 126 4.20 14.02 -0.76
C GLY A 126 5.30 12.99 -0.58
N VAL A 127 5.07 12.09 0.37
CA VAL A 127 5.96 10.99 0.74
C VAL A 127 5.21 9.68 0.56
N PHE A 128 5.79 8.72 -0.14
CA PHE A 128 5.14 7.49 -0.59
C PHE A 128 5.93 6.27 -0.16
N GLY A 129 5.26 5.19 0.19
CA GLY A 129 5.95 3.97 0.57
C GLY A 129 5.12 3.03 1.44
N TYR A 130 5.79 2.37 2.39
CA TYR A 130 5.14 1.43 3.30
C TYR A 130 5.63 1.59 4.74
N LEU A 131 4.78 1.20 5.66
CA LEU A 131 5.10 0.92 7.06
C LEU A 131 4.71 -0.54 7.34
N GLY A 132 5.67 -1.40 7.64
CA GLY A 132 5.44 -2.81 7.91
C GLY A 132 4.75 -3.03 9.25
N TYR A 133 4.22 -4.24 9.46
CA TYR A 133 3.52 -4.62 10.69
C TYR A 133 4.35 -4.34 11.94
N ASP A 134 5.64 -4.62 11.89
CA ASP A 134 6.54 -4.49 13.05
C ASP A 134 6.78 -3.04 13.49
N MET A 135 6.35 -2.05 12.72
CA MET A 135 6.26 -0.66 13.18
C MET A 135 5.34 -0.49 14.40
N VAL A 136 4.43 -1.43 14.65
CA VAL A 136 3.56 -1.43 15.83
C VAL A 136 4.33 -1.42 17.14
N ARG A 137 5.56 -1.95 17.16
CA ARG A 137 6.44 -1.94 18.35
C ARG A 137 6.95 -0.54 18.73
N LEU A 138 6.71 0.45 17.88
CA LEU A 138 6.91 1.87 18.19
C LEU A 138 5.64 2.54 18.74
N MET A 139 4.53 1.82 18.74
CA MET A 139 3.19 2.31 19.07
C MET A 139 2.62 1.63 20.32
N GLU A 140 2.95 0.36 20.52
CA GLU A 140 2.46 -0.49 21.61
C GLU A 140 3.64 -1.26 22.26
N ASP A 141 3.53 -1.56 23.54
CA ASP A 141 4.52 -2.38 24.26
C ASP A 141 4.25 -3.86 24.02
N LEU A 142 5.05 -4.46 23.16
CA LEU A 142 4.93 -5.85 22.74
C LEU A 142 6.21 -6.64 23.05
N PRO A 143 6.12 -7.98 23.19
CA PRO A 143 7.28 -8.84 23.34
C PRO A 143 8.32 -8.64 22.23
N PRO A 144 9.59 -9.04 22.41
CA PRO A 144 10.60 -9.00 21.36
C PRO A 144 10.10 -9.69 20.08
N PRO A 145 10.46 -9.16 18.89
CA PRO A 145 9.97 -9.72 17.62
C PRO A 145 10.55 -11.12 17.38
N ASN A 146 9.80 -11.91 16.64
CA ASN A 146 10.26 -13.18 16.10
C ASN A 146 11.44 -13.01 15.11
N PRO A 147 12.18 -14.09 14.76
CA PRO A 147 13.29 -14.03 13.84
C PRO A 147 12.93 -13.37 12.50
N ASP A 148 13.74 -12.42 12.05
CA ASP A 148 13.61 -11.77 10.75
C ASP A 148 14.33 -12.60 9.67
N MET A 149 13.58 -13.17 8.74
CA MET A 149 14.12 -13.99 7.65
C MET A 149 14.28 -13.23 6.33
N LEU A 150 13.61 -12.09 6.18
CA LEU A 150 13.64 -11.33 4.93
C LEU A 150 14.61 -10.15 4.98
N HIS A 151 14.98 -9.71 6.17
CA HIS A 151 15.89 -8.58 6.41
C HIS A 151 15.45 -7.33 5.61
N LEU A 152 14.17 -6.99 5.73
CA LEU A 152 13.59 -5.80 5.11
C LEU A 152 13.51 -4.67 6.14
N PRO A 153 13.61 -3.41 5.72
CA PRO A 153 13.26 -2.29 6.58
C PRO A 153 11.84 -2.44 7.17
N ASP A 154 11.67 -2.06 8.44
CA ASP A 154 10.34 -2.05 9.09
C ASP A 154 9.40 -1.02 8.44
N GLY A 155 9.95 0.05 7.91
CA GLY A 155 9.25 1.05 7.11
C GLY A 155 10.19 1.72 6.13
N MET A 156 9.67 2.11 4.97
CA MET A 156 10.42 2.82 3.95
C MET A 156 9.53 3.79 3.20
N MET A 157 9.94 5.06 3.16
CA MET A 157 9.23 6.15 2.51
C MET A 157 10.17 6.90 1.60
N ILE A 158 9.69 7.28 0.41
CA ILE A 158 10.43 8.06 -0.57
C ILE A 158 9.72 9.37 -0.89
N ARG A 159 10.47 10.43 -1.14
CA ARG A 159 9.96 11.72 -1.61
C ARG A 159 10.37 11.91 -3.08
N PRO A 160 9.47 11.67 -4.05
CA PRO A 160 9.78 11.75 -5.47
C PRO A 160 10.04 13.20 -5.89
N THR A 161 10.96 13.41 -6.84
CA THR A 161 11.22 14.73 -7.45
C THR A 161 10.47 14.95 -8.73
N VAL A 162 9.87 13.91 -9.29
CA VAL A 162 9.00 13.98 -10.46
C VAL A 162 7.92 12.90 -10.39
N MET A 163 6.71 13.26 -10.78
CA MET A 163 5.57 12.37 -10.78
C MET A 163 4.76 12.51 -12.07
N ALA A 164 4.18 11.40 -12.54
CA ALA A 164 3.21 11.37 -13.63
C ALA A 164 1.87 10.87 -13.07
N ILE A 165 0.85 11.73 -13.10
CA ILE A 165 -0.47 11.51 -12.50
C ILE A 165 -1.48 11.43 -13.64
N PHE A 166 -2.00 10.22 -13.88
CA PHE A 166 -3.00 9.95 -14.90
C PHE A 166 -4.40 10.21 -14.34
N ASP A 167 -5.21 10.97 -15.06
CA ASP A 167 -6.64 11.15 -14.83
C ASP A 167 -7.41 10.43 -15.94
N SER A 168 -7.97 9.25 -15.63
CA SER A 168 -8.69 8.41 -16.61
C SER A 168 -10.04 8.98 -17.04
N VAL A 169 -10.56 10.00 -16.36
CA VAL A 169 -11.81 10.69 -16.71
C VAL A 169 -11.54 11.80 -17.73
N LYS A 170 -10.37 12.42 -17.64
CA LYS A 170 -9.99 13.51 -18.54
C LYS A 170 -9.09 13.06 -19.70
N ASP A 171 -8.66 11.79 -19.70
CA ASP A 171 -7.63 11.27 -20.61
C ASP A 171 -6.37 12.16 -20.64
N GLU A 172 -5.94 12.59 -19.44
CA GLU A 172 -4.79 13.46 -19.24
C GLU A 172 -3.74 12.82 -18.35
N VAL A 173 -2.47 13.16 -18.58
CA VAL A 173 -1.38 12.97 -17.61
C VAL A 173 -0.85 14.33 -17.17
N ALA A 174 -0.86 14.58 -15.87
CA ALA A 174 -0.21 15.71 -15.25
C ALA A 174 1.19 15.30 -14.80
N VAL A 175 2.23 15.93 -15.33
CA VAL A 175 3.61 15.73 -14.89
C VAL A 175 3.97 16.84 -13.92
N THR A 176 4.30 16.48 -12.68
CA THR A 176 4.64 17.42 -11.60
C THR A 176 6.09 17.23 -11.16
N ALA A 177 6.76 18.32 -10.83
CA ALA A 177 8.08 18.33 -10.21
C ALA A 177 8.04 19.16 -8.92
N PRO A 178 7.91 18.53 -7.74
CA PRO A 178 7.98 19.21 -6.45
C PRO A 178 9.37 19.82 -6.20
N ILE A 179 9.38 21.03 -5.62
CA ILE A 179 10.60 21.80 -5.36
C ILE A 179 10.52 22.36 -3.94
N TYR A 180 11.52 22.02 -3.16
CA TYR A 180 11.74 22.55 -1.82
C TYR A 180 12.91 23.52 -1.86
N PRO A 181 12.78 24.75 -1.32
CA PRO A 181 13.86 25.72 -1.31
C PRO A 181 15.10 25.19 -0.60
N GLU A 182 16.24 25.23 -1.31
CA GLU A 182 17.52 24.76 -0.79
C GLU A 182 18.42 25.97 -0.48
N PRO A 183 19.10 26.02 0.69
CA PRO A 183 20.05 27.07 1.00
C PRO A 183 21.16 27.17 -0.05
N GLY A 184 21.42 28.36 -0.54
CA GLY A 184 22.49 28.62 -1.53
C GLY A 184 22.15 28.26 -2.98
N VAL A 185 20.96 27.72 -3.26
CA VAL A 185 20.51 27.43 -4.63
C VAL A 185 19.66 28.59 -5.14
N ALA A 186 20.07 29.18 -6.28
CA ALA A 186 19.32 30.27 -6.91
C ALA A 186 18.00 29.73 -7.51
N ALA A 187 16.93 30.53 -7.44
CA ALA A 187 15.61 30.20 -8.02
C ALA A 187 15.71 29.75 -9.49
N ARG A 188 16.58 30.39 -10.28
CA ARG A 188 16.78 30.05 -11.71
C ARG A 188 17.31 28.63 -11.89
N ALA A 189 18.25 28.22 -11.04
CA ALA A 189 18.81 26.85 -11.08
C ALA A 189 17.79 25.81 -10.64
N ALA A 190 17.01 26.10 -9.59
CA ALA A 190 15.95 25.22 -9.12
C ALA A 190 14.84 25.03 -10.17
N TYR A 191 14.40 26.14 -10.81
CA TYR A 191 13.41 26.11 -11.90
C TYR A 191 13.91 25.31 -13.10
N ALA A 192 15.16 25.56 -13.54
CA ALA A 192 15.75 24.87 -14.68
C ALA A 192 15.82 23.35 -14.45
N ARG A 193 16.34 22.92 -13.27
CA ARG A 193 16.40 21.48 -12.90
C ARG A 193 15.02 20.82 -12.90
N ALA A 194 14.00 21.49 -12.37
CA ALA A 194 12.66 20.93 -12.32
C ALA A 194 12.00 20.88 -13.70
N SER A 195 12.22 21.91 -14.54
CA SER A 195 11.76 21.92 -15.93
C SER A 195 12.42 20.83 -16.77
N GLU A 196 13.71 20.58 -16.56
CA GLU A 196 14.45 19.49 -17.21
C GLU A 196 13.85 18.12 -16.86
N ARG A 197 13.59 17.85 -15.56
CA ARG A 197 12.93 16.59 -15.13
C ARG A 197 11.57 16.38 -15.79
N ILE A 198 10.76 17.44 -15.89
CA ILE A 198 9.47 17.38 -16.59
C ILE A 198 9.70 17.06 -18.08
N SER A 199 10.65 17.74 -18.74
CA SER A 199 10.95 17.50 -20.15
C SER A 199 11.43 16.07 -20.39
N GLU A 200 12.31 15.53 -19.55
CA GLU A 200 12.78 14.15 -19.63
C GLU A 200 11.63 13.14 -19.53
N VAL A 201 10.66 13.37 -18.64
CA VAL A 201 9.47 12.51 -18.52
C VAL A 201 8.63 12.58 -19.79
N VAL A 202 8.35 13.78 -20.31
CA VAL A 202 7.58 13.98 -21.54
C VAL A 202 8.26 13.31 -22.72
N ASP A 203 9.55 13.56 -22.93
CA ASP A 203 10.33 12.96 -24.01
C ASP A 203 10.40 11.43 -23.91
N THR A 204 10.38 10.89 -22.67
CA THR A 204 10.41 9.45 -22.44
C THR A 204 9.04 8.82 -22.72
N LEU A 205 7.94 9.51 -22.41
CA LEU A 205 6.59 9.05 -22.74
C LEU A 205 6.38 8.97 -24.26
N ASP A 206 6.99 9.86 -25.05
CA ASP A 206 6.91 9.86 -26.50
C ASP A 206 7.72 8.73 -27.17
N ARG A 207 8.63 8.08 -26.44
CA ARG A 207 9.42 6.95 -26.98
C ARG A 207 8.59 5.67 -27.09
N PRO A 208 8.90 4.79 -28.05
CA PRO A 208 8.29 3.47 -28.10
C PRO A 208 8.74 2.61 -26.90
N ILE A 209 7.89 1.68 -26.50
CA ILE A 209 8.27 0.68 -25.49
C ILE A 209 9.33 -0.23 -26.09
N ASP A 210 10.46 -0.38 -25.42
CA ASP A 210 11.50 -1.31 -25.81
C ASP A 210 11.02 -2.75 -25.60
N LEU A 211 10.91 -3.47 -26.72
CA LEU A 211 10.43 -4.86 -26.74
C LEU A 211 11.49 -5.89 -26.35
N ALA A 212 12.77 -5.50 -26.28
CA ALA A 212 13.86 -6.39 -25.87
C ALA A 212 13.72 -6.92 -24.43
N LEU A 213 12.89 -6.29 -23.61
CA LEU A 213 12.48 -6.81 -22.28
C LEU A 213 11.54 -8.03 -22.35
N ARG A 214 11.22 -8.55 -23.54
CA ARG A 214 10.28 -9.65 -23.76
C ARG A 214 10.92 -11.04 -23.76
N GLU A 215 12.22 -11.15 -23.88
CA GLU A 215 12.94 -12.40 -23.95
C GLU A 215 13.69 -12.71 -22.64
N ALA A 216 12.94 -12.78 -21.52
CA ALA A 216 13.45 -13.52 -20.38
C ALA A 216 13.08 -15.00 -20.62
N ASP A 217 14.06 -15.89 -20.56
CA ASP A 217 13.83 -17.33 -20.45
C ASP A 217 13.09 -17.60 -19.12
N ALA A 218 11.77 -17.46 -19.18
CA ALA A 218 10.93 -17.64 -18.02
C ALA A 218 10.84 -19.13 -17.69
N LEU A 219 11.50 -19.54 -16.62
CA LEU A 219 11.36 -20.89 -16.11
C LEU A 219 9.95 -21.07 -15.51
N PRO A 220 9.37 -22.28 -15.62
CA PRO A 220 8.14 -22.60 -14.91
C PRO A 220 8.25 -22.26 -13.42
N LEU A 221 7.18 -21.78 -12.84
CA LEU A 221 7.17 -21.45 -11.41
C LEU A 221 7.47 -22.73 -10.59
N ALA A 222 8.44 -22.64 -9.69
CA ALA A 222 8.76 -23.74 -8.77
C ALA A 222 7.60 -24.00 -7.80
N PRO A 223 7.48 -25.23 -7.25
CA PRO A 223 6.49 -25.53 -6.23
C PRO A 223 6.57 -24.58 -5.05
N THR A 224 5.42 -24.12 -4.59
CA THR A 224 5.31 -23.23 -3.43
C THR A 224 5.66 -23.95 -2.13
N GLN A 225 6.48 -23.32 -1.30
CA GLN A 225 6.85 -23.82 0.02
C GLN A 225 6.31 -22.87 1.11
N SER A 226 5.78 -23.44 2.21
CA SER A 226 5.40 -22.66 3.38
C SER A 226 6.51 -22.66 4.42
N ASN A 227 6.70 -21.52 5.10
CA ASN A 227 7.59 -21.43 6.28
C ASN A 227 7.02 -22.15 7.52
N THR A 228 5.76 -22.54 7.48
CA THR A 228 5.04 -23.19 8.58
C THR A 228 4.44 -24.49 8.09
N PRO A 229 4.90 -25.65 8.57
CA PRO A 229 4.31 -26.94 8.24
C PRO A 229 2.80 -26.98 8.55
N PRO A 230 1.98 -27.73 7.79
CA PRO A 230 0.53 -27.79 8.01
C PRO A 230 0.13 -28.13 9.45
N GLU A 231 0.77 -29.12 10.06
CA GLU A 231 0.47 -29.54 11.42
C GLU A 231 0.85 -28.49 12.48
N THR A 232 1.93 -27.73 12.22
CA THR A 232 2.31 -26.59 13.06
C THR A 232 1.25 -25.49 12.98
N TYR A 233 0.79 -25.13 11.79
CA TYR A 233 -0.27 -24.12 11.64
C TYR A 233 -1.56 -24.55 12.32
N LYS A 234 -1.97 -25.82 12.16
CA LYS A 234 -3.15 -26.36 12.83
C LYS A 234 -3.02 -26.32 14.36
N SER A 235 -1.84 -26.62 14.90
CA SER A 235 -1.59 -26.51 16.34
C SER A 235 -1.67 -25.07 16.85
N MET A 236 -1.20 -24.10 16.05
CA MET A 236 -1.37 -22.67 16.35
C MET A 236 -2.86 -22.30 16.45
N VAL A 237 -3.69 -22.78 15.52
CA VAL A 237 -5.15 -22.56 15.55
C VAL A 237 -5.78 -23.16 16.81
N LEU A 238 -5.41 -24.38 17.19
CA LEU A 238 -5.92 -25.02 18.43
C LEU A 238 -5.52 -24.18 19.66
N LYS A 239 -4.26 -23.73 19.73
CA LYS A 239 -3.79 -22.91 20.85
C LYS A 239 -4.51 -21.56 20.91
N ALA A 240 -4.78 -20.94 19.77
CA ALA A 240 -5.57 -19.71 19.69
C ALA A 240 -7.01 -19.92 20.21
N LYS A 241 -7.61 -21.08 19.93
CA LYS A 241 -8.94 -21.45 20.48
C LYS A 241 -8.91 -21.62 22.02
N ASP A 242 -7.79 -22.08 22.58
CA ASP A 242 -7.63 -22.13 24.04
C ASP A 242 -7.66 -20.74 24.65
N TYR A 243 -7.00 -19.74 24.02
CA TYR A 243 -7.05 -18.33 24.45
C TYR A 243 -8.45 -17.72 24.32
N ILE A 244 -9.19 -18.09 23.27
CA ILE A 244 -10.60 -17.68 23.11
C ILE A 244 -11.46 -18.29 24.21
N ALA A 245 -11.30 -19.57 24.49
CA ALA A 245 -12.05 -20.27 25.55
C ALA A 245 -11.71 -19.72 26.95
N ALA A 246 -10.48 -19.29 27.18
CA ALA A 246 -10.06 -18.63 28.42
C ALA A 246 -10.61 -17.19 28.56
N GLY A 247 -11.15 -16.61 27.49
CA GLY A 247 -11.67 -15.23 27.48
C GLY A 247 -10.63 -14.16 27.23
N ASP A 248 -9.43 -14.52 26.81
CA ASP A 248 -8.35 -13.58 26.51
C ASP A 248 -8.66 -12.72 25.27
N ILE A 249 -9.24 -13.33 24.24
CA ILE A 249 -9.56 -12.70 22.95
C ILE A 249 -10.89 -13.24 22.40
N PHE A 250 -11.49 -12.51 21.49
CA PHE A 250 -12.63 -12.95 20.66
C PHE A 250 -12.16 -13.55 19.35
N GLN A 251 -11.10 -12.97 18.78
CA GLN A 251 -10.53 -13.36 17.49
C GLN A 251 -9.03 -13.03 17.44
N VAL A 252 -8.27 -13.87 16.73
CA VAL A 252 -6.89 -13.60 16.35
C VAL A 252 -6.65 -14.02 14.90
N VAL A 253 -5.88 -13.24 14.13
CA VAL A 253 -5.52 -13.59 12.75
C VAL A 253 -4.12 -14.17 12.74
N LEU A 254 -4.03 -15.47 12.52
CA LEU A 254 -2.75 -16.20 12.39
C LEU A 254 -2.36 -16.33 10.93
N SER A 255 -1.08 -16.09 10.62
CA SER A 255 -0.58 -16.11 9.25
C SER A 255 0.59 -17.07 9.05
N GLN A 256 0.82 -17.42 7.80
CA GLN A 256 1.99 -18.14 7.33
C GLN A 256 2.51 -17.54 6.02
N ARG A 257 3.79 -17.71 5.74
CA ARG A 257 4.43 -17.18 4.55
C ARG A 257 4.79 -18.29 3.58
N PHE A 258 4.43 -18.08 2.33
CA PHE A 258 4.73 -18.96 1.20
C PHE A 258 5.82 -18.34 0.34
N GLU A 259 6.71 -19.13 -0.21
CA GLU A 259 7.75 -18.71 -1.13
C GLU A 259 7.81 -19.58 -2.38
N SER A 260 8.27 -18.99 -3.47
CA SER A 260 8.59 -19.66 -4.73
C SER A 260 9.67 -18.88 -5.47
N GLU A 261 10.43 -19.54 -6.33
CA GLU A 261 11.37 -18.87 -7.23
C GLU A 261 10.60 -17.99 -8.22
N PHE A 262 11.10 -16.78 -8.43
CA PHE A 262 10.54 -15.82 -9.39
C PHE A 262 11.67 -14.96 -9.97
N THR A 263 12.12 -15.30 -11.18
CA THR A 263 13.29 -14.67 -11.82
C THR A 263 12.95 -13.57 -12.81
N LEU A 264 11.65 -13.37 -13.12
CA LEU A 264 11.21 -12.27 -13.97
C LEU A 264 11.33 -10.92 -13.24
N PRO A 265 11.44 -9.80 -13.99
CA PRO A 265 11.34 -8.48 -13.39
C PRO A 265 10.06 -8.34 -12.53
N PRO A 266 10.14 -7.78 -11.31
CA PRO A 266 8.98 -7.71 -10.41
C PRO A 266 7.75 -7.02 -11.02
N PHE A 267 7.94 -6.07 -11.92
CA PHE A 267 6.85 -5.41 -12.63
C PHE A 267 6.04 -6.35 -13.54
N ALA A 268 6.62 -7.47 -14.00
CA ALA A 268 5.88 -8.49 -14.73
C ALA A 268 4.80 -9.14 -13.84
N LEU A 269 5.12 -9.39 -12.56
CA LEU A 269 4.16 -9.87 -11.57
C LEU A 269 3.02 -8.85 -11.35
N TYR A 270 3.35 -7.56 -11.22
CA TYR A 270 2.33 -6.50 -11.08
C TYR A 270 1.35 -6.49 -12.26
N ARG A 271 1.86 -6.54 -13.49
CA ARG A 271 1.05 -6.56 -14.71
C ARG A 271 0.09 -7.74 -14.77
N ALA A 272 0.52 -8.91 -14.33
CA ALA A 272 -0.32 -10.09 -14.24
C ALA A 272 -1.34 -9.97 -13.08
N LEU A 273 -0.91 -9.57 -11.88
CA LEU A 273 -1.77 -9.43 -10.70
C LEU A 273 -2.91 -8.44 -10.95
N ARG A 274 -2.63 -7.32 -11.58
CA ARG A 274 -3.60 -6.29 -11.98
C ARG A 274 -4.75 -6.84 -12.83
N ARG A 275 -4.52 -7.91 -13.58
CA ARG A 275 -5.51 -8.58 -14.44
C ARG A 275 -6.22 -9.72 -13.74
N VAL A 276 -5.48 -10.50 -12.95
CA VAL A 276 -5.99 -11.71 -12.28
C VAL A 276 -6.83 -11.35 -11.06
N ASN A 277 -6.42 -10.32 -10.32
CA ASN A 277 -7.06 -9.94 -9.05
C ASN A 277 -7.10 -8.42 -8.88
N PRO A 278 -7.90 -7.69 -9.66
CA PRO A 278 -8.08 -6.25 -9.46
C PRO A 278 -8.76 -6.00 -8.10
N SER A 279 -8.19 -5.10 -7.31
CA SER A 279 -8.71 -4.66 -6.00
C SER A 279 -8.60 -3.14 -5.91
N PRO A 280 -9.30 -2.47 -4.96
CA PRO A 280 -9.29 -1.01 -4.85
C PRO A 280 -7.92 -0.35 -4.79
N PHE A 281 -6.91 -1.05 -4.26
CA PHE A 281 -5.55 -0.52 -4.12
C PHE A 281 -4.56 -1.45 -4.81
N LEU A 282 -4.14 -1.07 -5.99
CA LEU A 282 -3.08 -1.74 -6.73
C LEU A 282 -1.79 -0.95 -6.57
N TYR A 283 -0.69 -1.63 -6.25
CA TYR A 283 0.59 -0.97 -6.05
C TYR A 283 1.77 -1.82 -6.51
N TYR A 284 2.74 -1.12 -7.05
CA TYR A 284 4.08 -1.58 -7.33
C TYR A 284 5.06 -0.57 -6.72
N LEU A 285 5.90 -1.02 -5.80
CA LEU A 285 6.95 -0.20 -5.19
C LEU A 285 8.28 -0.89 -5.47
N ASP A 286 9.19 -0.18 -6.12
CA ASP A 286 10.55 -0.62 -6.39
C ASP A 286 11.52 0.09 -5.44
N PHE A 287 12.17 -0.69 -4.59
CA PHE A 287 13.15 -0.21 -3.63
C PHE A 287 14.57 -0.67 -3.94
N ASP A 288 14.92 -0.86 -5.22
CA ASP A 288 16.22 -1.30 -5.75
C ASP A 288 16.57 -2.74 -5.34
N SER A 289 16.66 -3.06 -4.06
CA SER A 289 17.02 -4.39 -3.55
C SER A 289 15.84 -5.35 -3.39
N PHE A 290 14.63 -4.85 -3.41
CA PHE A 290 13.38 -5.62 -3.38
C PHE A 290 12.23 -4.80 -3.96
N ALA A 291 11.18 -5.50 -4.34
CA ALA A 291 9.95 -4.85 -4.78
C ALA A 291 8.74 -5.36 -3.99
N VAL A 292 7.75 -4.50 -3.82
CA VAL A 292 6.47 -4.81 -3.18
C VAL A 292 5.38 -4.72 -4.25
N VAL A 293 4.68 -5.82 -4.47
CA VAL A 293 3.65 -5.97 -5.52
C VAL A 293 2.35 -6.40 -4.89
N GLY A 294 1.34 -5.54 -4.89
CA GLY A 294 0.13 -5.84 -4.15
C GLY A 294 -1.17 -5.40 -4.81
N SER A 295 -2.25 -6.05 -4.37
CA SER A 295 -3.63 -5.79 -4.74
C SER A 295 -4.50 -5.87 -3.49
N SER A 296 -4.50 -4.80 -2.70
CA SER A 296 -5.20 -4.75 -1.42
C SER A 296 -6.67 -4.36 -1.58
N PRO A 297 -7.58 -5.04 -0.88
CA PRO A 297 -9.00 -4.69 -0.91
C PRO A 297 -9.39 -3.59 0.09
N GLU A 298 -8.55 -3.28 1.08
CA GLU A 298 -9.00 -2.62 2.31
C GLU A 298 -8.16 -1.40 2.68
N ILE A 299 -8.84 -0.28 2.96
CA ILE A 299 -8.24 0.93 3.56
C ILE A 299 -7.77 0.60 4.99
N LEU A 300 -6.56 1.05 5.36
CA LEU A 300 -6.17 1.05 6.77
C LEU A 300 -6.73 2.31 7.46
N VAL A 301 -6.21 3.47 7.09
CA VAL A 301 -6.67 4.77 7.56
C VAL A 301 -6.56 5.78 6.43
N ARG A 302 -7.58 6.61 6.29
CA ARG A 302 -7.58 7.77 5.39
C ARG A 302 -7.80 9.05 6.19
N VAL A 303 -7.04 10.08 5.87
CA VAL A 303 -7.30 11.45 6.32
C VAL A 303 -7.47 12.34 5.11
N ARG A 304 -8.65 12.92 4.94
CA ARG A 304 -8.97 13.82 3.84
C ARG A 304 -9.91 14.91 4.31
N ASP A 305 -9.67 16.15 3.91
CA ASP A 305 -10.46 17.32 4.33
C ASP A 305 -10.66 17.40 5.86
N GLY A 306 -9.62 17.05 6.63
CA GLY A 306 -9.65 17.04 8.09
C GLY A 306 -10.52 15.95 8.71
N LYS A 307 -10.96 14.95 7.95
CA LYS A 307 -11.70 13.79 8.44
C LYS A 307 -10.83 12.54 8.43
N VAL A 308 -10.90 11.77 9.50
CA VAL A 308 -10.34 10.41 9.60
C VAL A 308 -11.42 9.42 9.22
N SER A 309 -11.09 8.47 8.36
CA SER A 309 -11.99 7.41 7.93
C SER A 309 -11.32 6.05 8.07
N ILE A 310 -12.08 5.08 8.57
CA ILE A 310 -11.74 3.65 8.59
C ILE A 310 -12.90 2.89 7.96
N ARG A 311 -12.60 1.91 7.12
CA ARG A 311 -13.62 1.19 6.37
C ARG A 311 -13.46 -0.31 6.54
N PRO A 312 -14.00 -0.90 7.63
CA PRO A 312 -13.92 -2.33 7.88
C PRO A 312 -14.67 -3.12 6.82
N ILE A 313 -14.03 -4.19 6.35
CA ILE A 313 -14.56 -5.15 5.39
C ILE A 313 -14.53 -6.52 6.04
N ALA A 314 -15.69 -7.19 6.13
CA ALA A 314 -15.80 -8.55 6.61
C ALA A 314 -16.98 -9.26 5.93
N GLY A 315 -17.01 -10.56 6.07
CA GLY A 315 -18.00 -11.37 5.37
C GLY A 315 -17.71 -11.48 3.87
N THR A 316 -17.74 -12.69 3.36
CA THR A 316 -17.40 -12.92 1.95
C THR A 316 -18.33 -13.99 1.36
N ARG A 317 -18.85 -13.70 0.17
CA ARG A 317 -19.45 -14.71 -0.72
C ARG A 317 -18.86 -14.57 -2.11
N ARG A 318 -18.82 -15.67 -2.86
CA ARG A 318 -18.47 -15.64 -4.29
C ARG A 318 -19.54 -14.91 -5.09
N ARG A 319 -19.18 -14.45 -6.27
CA ARG A 319 -20.15 -13.94 -7.23
C ARG A 319 -21.00 -15.09 -7.78
N GLY A 320 -22.27 -14.82 -8.03
CA GLY A 320 -23.17 -15.74 -8.71
C GLY A 320 -22.89 -15.84 -10.20
N ALA A 321 -23.14 -16.99 -10.81
CA ALA A 321 -23.03 -17.17 -12.26
C ALA A 321 -24.13 -16.43 -13.04
N THR A 322 -25.23 -16.14 -12.37
CA THR A 322 -26.38 -15.36 -12.92
C THR A 322 -26.75 -14.23 -11.96
N PRO A 323 -27.42 -13.16 -12.44
CA PRO A 323 -27.90 -12.07 -11.56
C PRO A 323 -28.81 -12.56 -10.43
N THR A 324 -29.61 -13.60 -10.67
CA THR A 324 -30.51 -14.19 -9.67
C THR A 324 -29.71 -14.91 -8.58
N GLU A 325 -28.72 -15.72 -8.96
CA GLU A 325 -27.83 -16.40 -8.01
C GLU A 325 -26.98 -15.37 -7.23
N ASP A 326 -26.47 -14.34 -7.90
CA ASP A 326 -25.68 -13.27 -7.28
C ASP A 326 -26.49 -12.56 -6.18
N LYS A 327 -27.76 -12.25 -6.48
CA LYS A 327 -28.70 -11.68 -5.50
C LYS A 327 -28.99 -12.63 -4.33
N ALA A 328 -29.21 -13.91 -4.60
CA ALA A 328 -29.45 -14.89 -3.54
C ALA A 328 -28.27 -15.03 -2.59
N LEU A 329 -27.03 -15.05 -3.11
CA LEU A 329 -25.80 -15.08 -2.31
C LEU A 329 -25.61 -13.78 -1.51
N ALA A 330 -26.01 -12.63 -2.06
CA ALA A 330 -26.00 -11.35 -1.38
C ALA A 330 -26.99 -11.31 -0.20
N ASP A 331 -28.21 -11.77 -0.42
CA ASP A 331 -29.25 -11.83 0.60
C ASP A 331 -28.86 -12.84 1.70
N GLU A 332 -28.27 -13.99 1.34
CA GLU A 332 -27.71 -14.98 2.29
C GLU A 332 -26.61 -14.35 3.16
N LEU A 333 -25.63 -13.65 2.54
CA LEU A 333 -24.54 -13.02 3.27
C LEU A 333 -25.04 -12.00 4.30
N LEU A 334 -26.00 -11.16 3.94
CA LEU A 334 -26.59 -10.17 4.85
C LEU A 334 -27.45 -10.79 5.94
N ALA A 335 -27.99 -11.98 5.71
CA ALA A 335 -28.80 -12.73 6.70
C ALA A 335 -27.98 -13.60 7.64
N ASP A 336 -26.72 -13.90 7.29
CA ASP A 336 -25.85 -14.80 8.06
C ASP A 336 -25.49 -14.18 9.43
N PRO A 337 -25.93 -14.79 10.57
CA PRO A 337 -25.70 -14.21 11.89
C PRO A 337 -24.20 -14.16 12.27
N LYS A 338 -23.41 -15.13 11.78
CA LYS A 338 -21.97 -15.21 12.08
C LYS A 338 -21.20 -14.09 11.37
N GLU A 339 -21.42 -13.93 10.06
CA GLU A 339 -20.79 -12.87 9.26
C GLU A 339 -21.17 -11.46 9.79
N ARG A 340 -22.43 -11.31 10.21
CA ARG A 340 -22.89 -10.05 10.83
C ARG A 340 -22.26 -9.78 12.19
N ALA A 341 -22.08 -10.79 13.02
CA ALA A 341 -21.44 -10.64 14.33
C ALA A 341 -19.96 -10.27 14.18
N GLU A 342 -19.24 -10.93 13.28
CA GLU A 342 -17.86 -10.61 12.95
C GLU A 342 -17.74 -9.19 12.41
N HIS A 343 -18.58 -8.81 11.45
CA HIS A 343 -18.57 -7.46 10.89
C HIS A 343 -18.89 -6.38 11.93
N LEU A 344 -19.84 -6.65 12.85
CA LEU A 344 -20.16 -5.74 13.95
C LEU A 344 -18.97 -5.52 14.88
N MET A 345 -18.23 -6.58 15.20
CA MET A 345 -17.02 -6.50 16.01
C MET A 345 -15.96 -5.62 15.33
N LEU A 346 -15.73 -5.77 14.04
CA LEU A 346 -14.78 -4.94 13.28
C LEU A 346 -15.26 -3.50 13.11
N LEU A 347 -16.56 -3.28 12.96
CA LEU A 347 -17.15 -1.95 12.95
C LEU A 347 -16.95 -1.22 14.29
N ASP A 348 -17.15 -1.92 15.40
CA ASP A 348 -16.92 -1.37 16.74
C ASP A 348 -15.44 -1.06 16.98
N LEU A 349 -14.54 -1.93 16.51
CA LEU A 349 -13.11 -1.67 16.57
C LEU A 349 -12.74 -0.42 15.75
N GLY A 350 -13.27 -0.28 14.53
CA GLY A 350 -13.05 0.92 13.70
C GLY A 350 -13.61 2.19 14.36
N ARG A 351 -14.76 2.11 15.03
CA ARG A 351 -15.30 3.24 15.82
C ARG A 351 -14.38 3.60 16.98
N ASN A 352 -13.82 2.64 17.67
CA ASN A 352 -12.87 2.85 18.74
C ASN A 352 -11.57 3.49 18.22
N ASP A 353 -11.02 2.99 17.12
CA ASP A 353 -9.80 3.48 16.51
C ASP A 353 -9.97 4.96 16.05
N VAL A 354 -11.06 5.28 15.33
CA VAL A 354 -11.38 6.69 14.97
C VAL A 354 -11.59 7.54 16.23
N GLY A 355 -12.22 6.97 17.26
CA GLY A 355 -12.52 7.66 18.51
C GLY A 355 -11.30 8.13 19.29
N ARG A 356 -10.16 7.48 19.10
CA ARG A 356 -8.88 7.86 19.76
C ARG A 356 -8.35 9.22 19.28
N VAL A 357 -8.72 9.67 18.08
CA VAL A 357 -8.15 10.86 17.44
C VAL A 357 -9.19 11.85 16.92
N ALA A 358 -10.47 11.50 16.95
CA ALA A 358 -11.54 12.37 16.47
C ALA A 358 -12.06 13.31 17.55
N GLU A 359 -12.56 14.50 17.15
CA GLU A 359 -13.28 15.41 18.03
C GLU A 359 -14.47 14.68 18.68
N ILE A 360 -14.67 14.87 19.98
CA ILE A 360 -15.76 14.24 20.74
C ILE A 360 -17.11 14.57 20.10
N GLY A 361 -17.93 13.54 19.88
CA GLY A 361 -19.26 13.67 19.26
C GLY A 361 -19.27 13.79 17.72
N SER A 362 -18.08 13.78 17.07
CA SER A 362 -17.99 13.87 15.60
C SER A 362 -18.07 12.53 14.88
N ILE A 363 -17.93 11.42 15.61
CA ILE A 363 -17.88 10.07 15.03
C ILE A 363 -19.24 9.69 14.46
N LYS A 364 -19.24 9.23 13.20
CA LYS A 364 -20.43 8.77 12.48
C LYS A 364 -20.14 7.47 11.74
N VAL A 365 -21.11 6.56 11.76
CA VAL A 365 -21.14 5.44 10.83
C VAL A 365 -21.94 5.91 9.62
N THR A 366 -21.26 6.25 8.54
CA THR A 366 -21.88 6.83 7.33
C THR A 366 -22.48 5.75 6.45
N ASP A 367 -21.82 4.58 6.37
CA ASP A 367 -22.35 3.38 5.72
C ASP A 367 -22.34 2.25 6.74
N LYS A 368 -23.42 1.46 6.77
CA LYS A 368 -23.56 0.36 7.70
C LYS A 368 -24.10 -0.89 7.03
N PHE A 369 -23.29 -1.96 7.03
CA PHE A 369 -23.67 -3.26 6.47
C PHE A 369 -24.11 -3.19 5.00
N ILE A 370 -23.44 -2.36 4.19
CA ILE A 370 -23.65 -2.33 2.75
C ILE A 370 -22.88 -3.45 2.06
N LEU A 371 -23.36 -3.88 0.89
CA LEU A 371 -22.64 -4.85 0.06
C LEU A 371 -21.81 -4.12 -1.00
N GLU A 372 -20.55 -4.51 -1.10
CA GLU A 372 -19.70 -4.17 -2.23
C GLU A 372 -19.42 -5.40 -3.08
N TYR A 373 -19.56 -5.20 -4.39
CA TYR A 373 -19.38 -6.25 -5.38
C TYR A 373 -18.04 -6.07 -6.09
N TYR A 374 -17.19 -7.08 -5.98
CA TYR A 374 -15.92 -7.16 -6.70
C TYR A 374 -16.01 -8.19 -7.82
N SER A 375 -14.94 -8.33 -8.60
CA SER A 375 -14.95 -9.24 -9.77
C SER A 375 -15.22 -10.69 -9.42
N GLN A 376 -14.73 -11.18 -8.27
CA GLN A 376 -14.82 -12.59 -7.86
C GLN A 376 -15.64 -12.83 -6.59
N VAL A 377 -15.81 -11.80 -5.78
CA VAL A 377 -16.44 -11.89 -4.46
C VAL A 377 -17.29 -10.66 -4.18
N MET A 378 -18.18 -10.77 -3.19
CA MET A 378 -18.87 -9.65 -2.54
C MET A 378 -18.57 -9.63 -1.05
N HIS A 379 -18.55 -8.45 -0.44
CA HIS A 379 -18.25 -8.26 0.97
C HIS A 379 -19.29 -7.38 1.66
N ILE A 380 -19.45 -7.57 2.98
CA ILE A 380 -20.13 -6.60 3.84
C ILE A 380 -19.11 -5.51 4.18
N VAL A 381 -19.50 -4.25 4.00
CA VAL A 381 -18.69 -3.07 4.25
C VAL A 381 -19.42 -2.09 5.14
N SER A 382 -18.70 -1.43 6.02
CA SER A 382 -19.18 -0.26 6.76
C SER A 382 -18.14 0.85 6.67
N ASN A 383 -18.56 2.11 6.90
CA ASN A 383 -17.66 3.25 6.90
C ASN A 383 -17.83 4.04 8.20
N VAL A 384 -16.72 4.32 8.86
CA VAL A 384 -16.66 5.14 10.07
C VAL A 384 -15.85 6.38 9.77
N GLU A 385 -16.42 7.54 10.04
CA GLU A 385 -15.76 8.84 9.91
C GLU A 385 -15.80 9.62 11.22
N GLY A 386 -14.75 10.41 11.44
CA GLY A 386 -14.67 11.39 12.52
C GLY A 386 -13.88 12.61 12.08
N LYS A 387 -14.17 13.78 12.61
CA LYS A 387 -13.37 14.96 12.38
C LYS A 387 -12.09 14.85 13.21
N LEU A 388 -10.90 14.94 12.58
CA LEU A 388 -9.62 14.89 13.27
C LEU A 388 -9.53 16.04 14.29
N ASP A 389 -9.28 15.70 15.57
CA ASP A 389 -9.07 16.71 16.62
C ASP A 389 -7.76 17.44 16.35
N LYS A 390 -7.75 18.76 16.51
CA LYS A 390 -6.58 19.62 16.29
C LYS A 390 -5.36 19.28 17.17
N LYS A 391 -5.55 18.47 18.22
CA LYS A 391 -4.47 17.96 19.08
C LYS A 391 -3.69 16.82 18.45
N HIS A 392 -4.22 16.22 17.39
CA HIS A 392 -3.68 15.07 16.72
C HIS A 392 -3.28 15.42 15.28
N ASP A 393 -2.23 14.77 14.81
CA ASP A 393 -1.77 14.86 13.44
C ASP A 393 -2.16 13.60 12.62
N ILE A 394 -1.77 13.57 11.34
CA ILE A 394 -2.07 12.43 10.47
C ILE A 394 -1.29 11.16 10.86
N VAL A 395 -0.15 11.28 11.55
CA VAL A 395 0.59 10.14 12.09
C VAL A 395 -0.14 9.57 13.30
N ASP A 396 -0.73 10.42 14.17
CA ASP A 396 -1.56 9.94 15.27
C ASP A 396 -2.80 9.20 14.74
N ALA A 397 -3.41 9.71 13.67
CA ALA A 397 -4.53 9.02 13.01
C ALA A 397 -4.13 7.64 12.48
N LEU A 398 -2.95 7.52 11.87
CA LEU A 398 -2.42 6.23 11.44
C LEU A 398 -2.18 5.29 12.63
N VAL A 399 -1.49 5.75 13.67
CA VAL A 399 -1.19 4.98 14.90
C VAL A 399 -2.47 4.46 15.55
N ALA A 400 -3.54 5.27 15.59
CA ALA A 400 -4.82 4.87 16.17
C ALA A 400 -5.44 3.63 15.48
N GLY A 401 -5.33 3.54 14.14
CA GLY A 401 -5.85 2.42 13.36
C GLY A 401 -4.86 1.29 13.08
N PHE A 402 -3.60 1.43 13.48
CA PHE A 402 -2.53 0.48 13.16
C PHE A 402 -2.28 -0.56 14.27
N PRO A 403 -2.07 -1.85 13.93
CA PRO A 403 -2.48 -2.47 12.68
C PRO A 403 -4.01 -2.64 12.62
N ALA A 404 -4.54 -2.95 11.44
CA ALA A 404 -5.98 -3.20 11.31
C ALA A 404 -6.42 -4.43 12.12
N GLY A 405 -7.64 -4.41 12.64
CA GLY A 405 -8.22 -5.54 13.34
C GLY A 405 -8.37 -6.79 12.47
N THR A 406 -8.61 -6.57 11.17
CA THR A 406 -8.74 -7.64 10.14
C THR A 406 -7.46 -8.42 9.90
N VAL A 407 -6.31 -7.96 10.40
CA VAL A 407 -5.02 -8.67 10.34
C VAL A 407 -4.39 -8.92 11.71
N SER A 408 -5.01 -8.47 12.79
CA SER A 408 -4.55 -8.68 14.17
C SER A 408 -5.57 -9.47 14.99
N GLY A 409 -6.63 -8.85 15.42
CA GLY A 409 -7.72 -9.47 16.19
C GLY A 409 -8.31 -8.52 17.23
N ALA A 410 -9.11 -9.06 18.14
CA ALA A 410 -9.81 -8.31 19.17
C ALA A 410 -9.83 -9.07 20.52
N PRO A 411 -9.45 -8.44 21.63
CA PRO A 411 -8.82 -7.11 21.79
C PRO A 411 -7.44 -7.03 21.13
N LYS A 412 -7.14 -5.89 20.48
CA LYS A 412 -6.02 -5.71 19.55
C LYS A 412 -4.65 -6.07 20.15
N VAL A 413 -4.29 -5.50 21.30
CA VAL A 413 -2.96 -5.69 21.92
C VAL A 413 -2.77 -7.18 22.30
N ARG A 414 -3.75 -7.79 22.97
CA ARG A 414 -3.66 -9.19 23.36
C ARG A 414 -3.58 -10.13 22.15
N ALA A 415 -4.32 -9.84 21.09
CA ALA A 415 -4.20 -10.60 19.84
C ALA A 415 -2.79 -10.50 19.23
N MET A 416 -2.14 -9.33 19.29
CA MET A 416 -0.77 -9.14 18.80
C MET A 416 0.27 -9.91 19.64
N GLU A 417 0.11 -9.96 20.98
CA GLU A 417 0.95 -10.79 21.83
C GLU A 417 0.85 -12.27 21.46
N ILE A 418 -0.36 -12.76 21.21
CA ILE A 418 -0.62 -14.15 20.78
C ILE A 418 -0.03 -14.42 19.39
N ILE A 419 -0.09 -13.46 18.48
CA ILE A 419 0.55 -13.56 17.16
C ILE A 419 2.06 -13.75 17.34
N ASP A 420 2.70 -12.93 18.18
CA ASP A 420 4.13 -13.05 18.44
C ASP A 420 4.51 -14.39 19.11
N GLU A 421 3.63 -14.94 19.97
CA GLU A 421 3.87 -16.23 20.60
C GLU A 421 3.75 -17.39 19.61
N LEU A 422 2.78 -17.34 18.68
CA LEU A 422 2.41 -18.50 17.87
C LEU A 422 3.06 -18.51 16.48
N GLU A 423 3.27 -17.35 15.86
CA GLU A 423 3.91 -17.29 14.54
C GLU A 423 5.42 -17.52 14.64
N VAL A 424 5.98 -18.22 13.65
CA VAL A 424 7.38 -18.67 13.70
C VAL A 424 8.39 -17.59 13.29
N HIS A 425 7.95 -16.60 12.53
CA HIS A 425 8.80 -15.54 11.99
C HIS A 425 8.11 -14.18 12.06
N LYS A 426 8.92 -13.12 12.06
CA LYS A 426 8.49 -11.74 11.91
C LYS A 426 7.63 -11.53 10.66
N ARG A 427 6.53 -10.79 10.79
CA ARG A 427 5.61 -10.51 9.68
C ARG A 427 6.21 -9.60 8.60
N GLY A 428 7.08 -8.68 9.00
CA GLY A 428 7.65 -7.69 8.10
C GLY A 428 6.57 -6.78 7.51
N ILE A 429 6.43 -6.78 6.18
CA ILE A 429 5.49 -5.88 5.49
C ILE A 429 4.01 -6.33 5.63
N TYR A 430 3.75 -7.63 5.72
CA TYR A 430 2.39 -8.17 5.80
C TYR A 430 1.62 -7.65 7.02
N GLY A 431 0.41 -7.16 6.81
CA GLY A 431 -0.43 -6.58 7.86
C GLY A 431 -0.06 -5.16 8.28
N GLY A 432 0.97 -4.58 7.67
CA GLY A 432 1.28 -3.16 7.74
C GLY A 432 0.45 -2.35 6.72
N CYS A 433 0.97 -1.22 6.25
CA CYS A 433 0.30 -0.40 5.25
C CYS A 433 1.22 0.04 4.09
N VAL A 434 0.60 0.26 2.94
CA VAL A 434 1.16 0.96 1.77
C VAL A 434 0.30 2.18 1.51
N GLY A 435 0.93 3.29 1.13
CA GLY A 435 0.21 4.49 0.78
C GLY A 435 1.07 5.73 0.71
N TYR A 436 0.46 6.87 0.98
CA TYR A 436 1.13 8.15 0.94
C TYR A 436 0.66 9.12 2.02
N PHE A 437 1.56 10.04 2.34
CA PHE A 437 1.31 11.25 3.10
C PHE A 437 1.46 12.43 2.16
N GLY A 438 0.34 13.06 1.81
CA GLY A 438 0.31 14.21 0.90
C GLY A 438 0.94 15.46 1.50
N ALA A 439 1.59 16.26 0.66
CA ALA A 439 2.20 17.52 1.10
C ALA A 439 1.17 18.53 1.65
N ASN A 440 -0.11 18.39 1.28
CA ASN A 440 -1.24 19.16 1.82
C ASN A 440 -1.73 18.70 3.21
N GLY A 441 -1.17 17.61 3.75
CA GLY A 441 -1.56 17.05 5.05
C GLY A 441 -2.68 16.02 4.98
N GLU A 442 -2.99 15.52 3.81
CA GLU A 442 -3.83 14.34 3.62
C GLU A 442 -3.02 13.05 3.71
N MET A 443 -3.70 11.95 3.96
CA MET A 443 -3.11 10.61 4.00
C MET A 443 -4.10 9.60 3.43
N ASP A 444 -3.61 8.67 2.63
CA ASP A 444 -4.38 7.50 2.21
C ASP A 444 -3.49 6.26 2.28
N THR A 445 -3.92 5.27 3.07
CA THR A 445 -3.17 4.03 3.30
C THR A 445 -4.08 2.82 3.20
N CYS A 446 -3.60 1.77 2.57
CA CYS A 446 -4.27 0.47 2.53
C CYS A 446 -3.49 -0.58 3.33
N ILE A 447 -4.17 -1.60 3.81
CA ILE A 447 -3.56 -2.72 4.53
C ILE A 447 -2.73 -3.55 3.55
N VAL A 448 -1.55 -3.99 3.95
CA VAL A 448 -0.74 -4.92 3.13
C VAL A 448 -1.33 -6.31 3.21
N LEU A 449 -2.21 -6.58 2.27
CA LEU A 449 -2.86 -7.86 2.01
C LEU A 449 -2.70 -8.23 0.54
N ARG A 450 -2.75 -9.54 0.23
CA ARG A 450 -2.63 -10.03 -1.16
C ARG A 450 -1.44 -9.39 -1.87
N THR A 451 -0.31 -9.47 -1.21
CA THR A 451 0.93 -8.79 -1.58
C THR A 451 2.06 -9.79 -1.66
N ALA A 452 2.86 -9.66 -2.68
CA ALA A 452 4.12 -10.37 -2.84
C ALA A 452 5.30 -9.40 -2.62
N ILE A 453 6.32 -9.89 -1.95
CA ILE A 453 7.65 -9.29 -1.92
C ILE A 453 8.50 -10.06 -2.92
N VAL A 454 9.15 -9.36 -3.84
CA VAL A 454 10.10 -9.97 -4.79
C VAL A 454 11.50 -9.52 -4.40
N LYS A 455 12.35 -10.47 -4.03
CA LYS A 455 13.72 -10.23 -3.55
C LYS A 455 14.60 -11.41 -3.89
N ASP A 456 15.81 -11.16 -4.36
CA ASP A 456 16.85 -12.19 -4.59
C ASP A 456 16.38 -13.38 -5.44
N GLY A 457 15.58 -13.11 -6.51
CA GLY A 457 15.06 -14.13 -7.41
C GLY A 457 13.92 -14.98 -6.83
N LYS A 458 13.35 -14.59 -5.71
CA LYS A 458 12.22 -15.25 -5.06
C LYS A 458 11.05 -14.29 -4.86
N MET A 459 9.85 -14.84 -4.82
CA MET A 459 8.66 -14.16 -4.35
C MET A 459 8.18 -14.75 -3.02
N TYR A 460 7.76 -13.88 -2.13
CA TYR A 460 7.24 -14.21 -0.81
C TYR A 460 5.83 -13.67 -0.68
N VAL A 461 4.90 -14.52 -0.28
CA VAL A 461 3.49 -14.16 -0.09
C VAL A 461 3.07 -14.58 1.30
N GLN A 462 2.60 -13.66 2.14
CA GLN A 462 2.05 -13.98 3.45
C GLN A 462 0.53 -13.85 3.44
N ALA A 463 -0.14 -14.80 4.09
CA ALA A 463 -1.59 -14.82 4.19
C ALA A 463 -2.00 -15.39 5.54
N GLY A 464 -3.10 -14.87 6.10
CA GLY A 464 -3.63 -15.29 7.38
C GLY A 464 -5.13 -15.56 7.36
N ALA A 465 -5.59 -16.30 8.36
CA ALA A 465 -6.99 -16.58 8.60
C ALA A 465 -7.39 -16.15 10.02
N GLY A 466 -8.61 -15.66 10.16
CA GLY A 466 -9.18 -15.23 11.43
C GLY A 466 -9.70 -16.41 12.24
N VAL A 467 -9.07 -16.67 13.37
CA VAL A 467 -9.45 -17.77 14.28
C VAL A 467 -10.47 -17.28 15.30
N VAL A 468 -11.61 -17.94 15.35
CA VAL A 468 -12.71 -17.75 16.31
C VAL A 468 -13.05 -19.07 17.01
N ALA A 469 -13.97 -19.07 17.98
CA ALA A 469 -14.28 -20.24 18.80
C ALA A 469 -14.65 -21.50 18.00
N ASP A 470 -15.39 -21.37 16.91
CA ASP A 470 -15.83 -22.47 16.03
C ASP A 470 -14.90 -22.72 14.83
N SER A 471 -13.76 -22.05 14.76
CA SER A 471 -12.77 -22.32 13.71
C SER A 471 -12.31 -23.76 13.67
N VAL A 472 -12.21 -24.31 12.46
CA VAL A 472 -11.69 -25.65 12.19
C VAL A 472 -10.26 -25.53 11.67
N PRO A 473 -9.26 -26.11 12.33
CA PRO A 473 -7.84 -25.92 11.99
C PRO A 473 -7.50 -26.17 10.51
N GLU A 474 -8.07 -27.21 9.92
CA GLU A 474 -7.88 -27.53 8.50
C GLU A 474 -8.46 -26.46 7.59
N SER A 475 -9.64 -25.91 7.93
CA SER A 475 -10.31 -24.87 7.14
C SER A 475 -9.49 -23.56 7.14
N GLU A 476 -8.97 -23.16 8.31
CA GLU A 476 -8.14 -21.95 8.44
C GLU A 476 -6.81 -22.10 7.72
N HIS A 477 -6.19 -23.28 7.78
CA HIS A 477 -5.00 -23.58 6.99
C HIS A 477 -5.27 -23.46 5.49
N GLN A 478 -6.38 -24.07 5.02
CA GLN A 478 -6.77 -24.01 3.61
C GLN A 478 -7.14 -22.59 3.16
N GLU A 479 -7.69 -21.77 4.07
CA GLU A 479 -7.98 -20.35 3.79
C GLU A 479 -6.70 -19.55 3.50
N CYS A 480 -5.64 -19.73 4.30
CA CYS A 480 -4.34 -19.11 4.03
C CYS A 480 -3.81 -19.50 2.65
N ILE A 481 -3.85 -20.79 2.30
CA ILE A 481 -3.44 -21.27 0.97
C ILE A 481 -4.27 -20.60 -0.13
N ASN A 482 -5.60 -20.54 0.03
CA ASN A 482 -6.50 -19.95 -0.96
C ASN A 482 -6.26 -18.44 -1.14
N LYS A 483 -5.98 -17.71 -0.06
CA LYS A 483 -5.64 -16.29 -0.10
C LYS A 483 -4.30 -16.03 -0.81
N ALA A 484 -3.33 -16.92 -0.66
CA ALA A 484 -2.04 -16.83 -1.36
C ALA A 484 -2.13 -17.19 -2.86
N LYS A 485 -3.04 -18.09 -3.25
CA LYS A 485 -3.18 -18.60 -4.63
C LYS A 485 -3.31 -17.50 -5.69
N ALA A 486 -3.97 -16.38 -5.40
CA ALA A 486 -4.13 -15.29 -6.37
C ALA A 486 -2.78 -14.74 -6.86
N LEU A 487 -1.81 -14.61 -5.93
CA LEU A 487 -0.46 -14.14 -6.22
C LEU A 487 0.34 -15.16 -7.03
N PHE A 488 0.26 -16.44 -6.69
CA PHE A 488 0.94 -17.51 -7.43
C PHE A 488 0.34 -17.69 -8.83
N ARG A 489 -0.98 -17.61 -8.99
CA ARG A 489 -1.62 -17.56 -10.31
C ARG A 489 -1.16 -16.36 -11.14
N ALA A 490 -1.01 -15.19 -10.52
CA ALA A 490 -0.46 -14.03 -11.21
C ALA A 490 1.00 -14.27 -11.63
N ALA A 491 1.82 -14.95 -10.81
CA ALA A 491 3.17 -15.31 -11.16
C ALA A 491 3.22 -16.31 -12.33
N GLU A 492 2.38 -17.35 -12.32
CA GLU A 492 2.22 -18.29 -13.44
C GLU A 492 1.82 -17.58 -14.75
N GLU A 493 0.87 -16.63 -14.66
CA GLU A 493 0.47 -15.79 -15.80
C GLU A 493 1.63 -14.94 -16.30
N ALA A 494 2.41 -14.31 -15.40
CA ALA A 494 3.58 -13.51 -15.77
C ALA A 494 4.61 -14.34 -16.52
N VAL A 495 4.89 -15.56 -16.04
CA VAL A 495 5.78 -16.53 -16.71
C VAL A 495 5.24 -16.94 -18.08
N ARG A 496 3.94 -17.25 -18.18
CA ARG A 496 3.30 -17.62 -19.45
C ARG A 496 3.38 -16.50 -20.49
N PHE A 497 3.26 -15.24 -20.09
CA PHE A 497 3.35 -14.10 -21.00
C PHE A 497 4.79 -13.78 -21.41
N ALA A 498 5.77 -14.01 -20.54
CA ALA A 498 7.17 -13.80 -20.87
C ALA A 498 7.67 -14.78 -21.93
N GLY A 499 7.17 -16.03 -21.94
CA GLY A 499 7.54 -17.06 -22.92
C GLY A 499 6.85 -16.95 -24.29
N ARG A 500 5.96 -15.97 -24.52
CA ARG A 500 5.26 -15.80 -25.80
C ARG A 500 5.77 -14.58 -26.55
N ALA A 501 6.38 -14.78 -27.71
CA ALA A 501 6.64 -13.74 -28.70
C ALA A 501 5.29 -13.23 -29.24
N GLY A 502 4.67 -12.28 -28.58
CA GLY A 502 3.40 -11.69 -29.00
C GLY A 502 2.57 -11.18 -27.82
N ARG A 503 1.76 -10.16 -28.07
CA ARG A 503 0.77 -9.64 -27.10
C ARG A 503 -0.18 -10.78 -26.74
N GLY A 504 -0.09 -11.33 -25.54
CA GLY A 504 -0.86 -12.48 -25.07
C GLY A 504 -2.30 -12.53 -25.60
N GLN A 505 -2.50 -13.33 -26.62
CA GLN A 505 -3.78 -13.85 -27.07
C GLN A 505 -3.93 -15.26 -26.58
#